data_54d8e0c6bac887c874e8f4e6afac0823
#
_entry.id   54d8e0c6bac887c874e8f4e6afac0823
#
_cell.length_a   1.000
_cell.length_b   1.000
_cell.length_c   1.000
_cell.angle_alpha   90.00
_cell.angle_beta   90.00
_cell.angle_gamma   90.00
#
_symmetry.space_group_name_H-M   'P 1'
#
loop_
_entity.id
_entity.type
_entity.pdbx_description
1 polymer ?
#
loop_
_entity_poly.entity_id
_entity_poly.type
_entity_poly.pdbx_seq_one_letter_code
_entity_poly.pdbx_strand_id
1 'polypeptide(L)'
;ADSTINFDTLVTFIAYAEALNCQDQPEYCIFGDTLTFQVPLLGENVLSSQELDIPLAFSLHQNYPNPFNPITSLRYDLPNDGLVNITIYDMMGKIVKTLVNGSQTAGFKTIQWNATNNKNEPVSAGLYLYTIQSGNFKQAKKMVLLK
;
A
#
# COMPACT_ATOMS: atom_id res chain seq x y z
N ALA A 1 -30.30 -37.19 2.45
CA ALA A 1 -29.02 -36.64 2.94
C ALA A 1 -29.35 -35.32 3.58
N ASP A 2 -29.43 -35.34 4.88
CA ASP A 2 -29.82 -34.20 5.69
C ASP A 2 -28.59 -33.35 5.93
N SER A 3 -28.52 -32.20 5.28
CA SER A 3 -27.45 -31.21 5.52
C SER A 3 -27.89 -30.30 6.67
N THR A 4 -27.62 -30.75 7.88
CA THR A 4 -27.70 -29.90 9.07
C THR A 4 -26.63 -28.83 8.99
N ILE A 5 -27.05 -27.58 8.72
CA ILE A 5 -26.17 -26.42 8.81
C ILE A 5 -25.98 -26.14 10.31
N ASN A 6 -24.76 -26.31 10.77
CA ASN A 6 -24.40 -26.00 12.17
C ASN A 6 -24.07 -24.50 12.25
N PHE A 7 -24.87 -23.77 13.01
CA PHE A 7 -24.70 -22.33 13.23
C PHE A 7 -23.94 -22.11 14.55
N ASP A 8 -22.62 -22.19 14.51
CA ASP A 8 -21.80 -22.07 15.73
C ASP A 8 -21.44 -20.62 16.13
N THR A 9 -21.81 -19.62 15.35
CA THR A 9 -21.53 -18.23 15.73
C THR A 9 -22.61 -17.28 15.20
N LEU A 10 -23.28 -16.61 16.13
CA LEU A 10 -24.30 -15.60 15.87
C LEU A 10 -23.72 -14.23 16.23
N VAL A 11 -23.75 -13.28 15.31
CA VAL A 11 -23.44 -11.87 15.61
C VAL A 11 -24.75 -11.12 15.72
N THR A 12 -24.98 -10.52 16.88
CA THR A 12 -26.16 -9.69 17.13
C THR A 12 -25.83 -8.24 16.86
N PHE A 13 -26.50 -7.65 15.88
CA PHE A 13 -26.45 -6.22 15.63
C PHE A 13 -27.61 -5.55 16.34
N ILE A 14 -27.30 -4.58 17.18
CA ILE A 14 -28.30 -3.73 17.82
C ILE A 14 -28.33 -2.42 17.03
N ALA A 15 -29.40 -2.21 16.28
CA ALA A 15 -29.63 -0.93 15.60
C ALA A 15 -30.51 -0.05 16.49
N TYR A 16 -29.99 1.06 16.93
CA TYR A 16 -30.79 2.11 17.56
C TYR A 16 -31.36 3.02 16.47
N ALA A 17 -32.66 2.94 16.26
CA ALA A 17 -33.34 3.97 15.50
C ALA A 17 -33.57 5.18 16.42
N GLU A 18 -32.84 6.25 16.21
CA GLU A 18 -33.22 7.54 16.81
C GLU A 18 -34.58 7.94 16.27
N ALA A 19 -35.52 8.14 17.18
CA ALA A 19 -36.87 8.56 16.86
C ALA A 19 -36.83 9.94 16.18
N LEU A 20 -36.94 9.96 14.86
CA LEU A 20 -37.24 11.17 14.10
C LEU A 20 -38.61 11.65 14.57
N ASN A 21 -38.63 12.86 15.10
CA ASN A 21 -39.76 13.71 15.50
C ASN A 21 -41.16 13.17 15.10
N CYS A 22 -41.78 12.41 15.99
CA CYS A 22 -43.07 11.77 15.76
C CYS A 22 -44.29 12.70 15.93
N GLN A 23 -44.10 14.03 15.87
CA GLN A 23 -45.20 14.98 16.08
C GLN A 23 -46.19 15.04 14.95
N ASP A 24 -45.83 14.66 13.70
CA ASP A 24 -46.72 14.81 12.53
C ASP A 24 -47.33 13.50 12.03
N GLN A 25 -46.89 12.33 12.50
CA GLN A 25 -47.43 11.02 12.06
C GLN A 25 -47.36 9.97 13.17
N PRO A 26 -48.25 10.01 14.16
CA PRO A 26 -48.17 9.11 15.34
C PRO A 26 -48.41 7.63 15.04
N GLU A 27 -48.98 7.27 13.91
CA GLU A 27 -49.32 5.89 13.54
C GLU A 27 -48.11 5.06 13.06
N TYR A 28 -46.97 5.71 12.79
CA TYR A 28 -45.72 5.03 12.37
C TYR A 28 -44.64 5.01 13.45
N CYS A 29 -44.96 5.51 14.64
CA CYS A 29 -43.98 5.54 15.74
C CYS A 29 -44.07 4.26 16.57
N ILE A 30 -43.18 3.35 16.31
CA ILE A 30 -43.00 2.18 17.16
C ILE A 30 -42.08 2.55 18.32
N PHE A 31 -42.63 2.80 19.48
CA PHE A 31 -41.87 3.02 20.70
C PHE A 31 -41.41 1.67 21.26
N GLY A 32 -40.11 1.46 21.29
CA GLY A 32 -39.51 0.53 22.24
C GLY A 32 -39.22 -0.89 21.77
N ASP A 33 -39.31 -1.23 20.50
CA ASP A 33 -38.88 -2.55 20.03
C ASP A 33 -37.48 -2.51 19.41
N THR A 34 -36.55 -3.17 20.08
CA THR A 34 -35.23 -3.46 19.53
C THR A 34 -35.40 -4.53 18.45
N LEU A 35 -35.29 -4.16 17.21
CA LEU A 35 -35.24 -5.11 16.09
C LEU A 35 -33.90 -5.85 16.15
N THR A 36 -33.92 -7.07 16.67
CA THR A 36 -32.79 -7.98 16.56
C THR A 36 -32.99 -8.87 15.36
N PHE A 37 -32.12 -8.77 14.38
CA PHE A 37 -32.04 -9.76 13.33
C PHE A 37 -30.73 -10.51 13.42
N GLN A 38 -30.84 -11.80 13.27
CA GLN A 38 -29.69 -12.70 13.30
C GLN A 38 -29.27 -12.97 11.86
N VAL A 39 -28.03 -12.63 11.55
CA VAL A 39 -27.44 -12.97 10.27
C VAL A 39 -26.61 -14.23 10.45
N PRO A 40 -26.95 -15.36 9.78
CA PRO A 40 -26.09 -16.53 9.84
C PRO A 40 -24.73 -16.22 9.18
N LEU A 41 -23.66 -16.39 9.92
CA LEU A 41 -22.33 -16.37 9.36
C LEU A 41 -22.13 -17.65 8.53
N LEU A 42 -22.23 -17.56 7.23
CA LEU A 42 -21.90 -18.65 6.32
C LEU A 42 -20.39 -18.88 6.35
N GLY A 43 -19.99 -19.87 7.14
CA GLY A 43 -18.64 -20.47 7.07
C GLY A 43 -17.48 -19.54 7.38
N GLU A 44 -16.37 -20.07 7.83
CA GLU A 44 -15.13 -19.40 8.21
C GLU A 44 -14.35 -18.70 7.06
N ASN A 45 -15.01 -18.39 5.98
CA ASN A 45 -14.54 -17.38 5.03
C ASN A 45 -15.18 -16.04 5.40
N VAL A 46 -15.02 -15.62 6.66
CA VAL A 46 -14.95 -14.19 6.92
C VAL A 46 -13.88 -13.72 5.92
N LEU A 47 -14.29 -13.01 4.91
CA LEU A 47 -13.42 -12.16 4.14
C LEU A 47 -12.49 -11.51 5.16
N SER A 48 -11.31 -12.10 5.35
CA SER A 48 -10.17 -11.35 5.76
C SER A 48 -10.21 -10.21 4.76
N SER A 49 -10.74 -9.07 5.16
CA SER A 49 -10.41 -7.83 4.51
C SER A 49 -8.90 -7.73 4.69
N GLN A 50 -8.16 -8.35 3.79
CA GLN A 50 -6.89 -7.81 3.46
C GLN A 50 -7.27 -6.42 2.95
N GLU A 51 -7.32 -5.47 3.88
CA GLU A 51 -7.09 -4.09 3.51
C GLU A 51 -5.83 -4.18 2.66
N LEU A 52 -6.01 -4.09 1.36
CA LEU A 52 -4.90 -3.86 0.46
C LEU A 52 -4.36 -2.54 0.97
N ASP A 53 -3.30 -2.62 1.75
CA ASP A 53 -2.60 -1.47 2.31
C ASP A 53 -1.93 -0.77 1.12
N ILE A 54 -2.76 -0.05 0.35
CA ILE A 54 -2.37 0.67 -0.86
C ILE A 54 -2.06 2.09 -0.44
N PRO A 55 -0.87 2.60 -0.77
CA PRO A 55 -0.51 3.96 -0.47
C PRO A 55 -1.47 4.96 -1.14
N LEU A 56 -1.84 6.02 -0.42
CA LEU A 56 -2.75 7.06 -0.93
C LEU A 56 -2.08 8.01 -1.93
N ALA A 57 -0.74 8.09 -1.94
CA ALA A 57 0.02 8.99 -2.79
C ALA A 57 1.34 8.35 -3.23
N PHE A 58 1.85 8.82 -4.38
CA PHE A 58 3.20 8.49 -4.81
C PHE A 58 4.24 9.06 -3.84
N SER A 59 5.21 8.25 -3.45
CA SER A 59 6.34 8.69 -2.62
C SER A 59 7.61 7.96 -2.98
N LEU A 60 8.74 8.67 -2.91
CA LEU A 60 10.06 8.07 -2.93
C LEU A 60 10.72 8.30 -1.56
N HIS A 61 11.01 7.23 -0.84
CA HIS A 61 11.61 7.33 0.49
C HIS A 61 13.13 7.47 0.41
N GLN A 62 13.73 7.96 1.51
CA GLN A 62 15.17 7.96 1.64
C GLN A 62 15.66 6.52 1.66
N ASN A 63 16.73 6.24 0.90
CA ASN A 63 17.37 4.92 0.92
C ASN A 63 17.90 4.58 2.33
N TYR A 64 17.85 3.32 2.68
CA TYR A 64 18.37 2.86 3.96
C TYR A 64 19.18 1.57 3.77
N PRO A 65 20.37 1.51 4.38
CA PRO A 65 21.10 2.58 5.08
C PRO A 65 21.54 3.73 4.15
N ASN A 66 21.81 4.92 4.72
CA ASN A 66 22.43 6.05 4.05
C ASN A 66 23.25 6.86 5.06
N PRO A 67 24.58 6.93 5.01
CA PRO A 67 25.45 6.28 4.00
C PRO A 67 25.38 4.76 4.03
N PHE A 68 25.77 4.10 2.92
CA PHE A 68 25.67 2.64 2.75
C PHE A 68 26.99 2.02 2.21
N ASN A 69 27.16 0.68 2.43
CA ASN A 69 28.30 -0.10 1.96
C ASN A 69 27.95 -1.59 1.84
N PRO A 70 28.02 -2.23 0.68
CA PRO A 70 27.77 -1.64 -0.64
C PRO A 70 26.27 -1.69 -0.99
N ILE A 71 25.40 -2.19 -0.10
CA ILE A 71 23.99 -2.46 -0.35
C ILE A 71 23.10 -1.44 0.34
N THR A 72 22.10 -0.94 -0.36
CA THR A 72 21.04 -0.10 0.18
C THR A 72 19.70 -0.47 -0.41
N SER A 73 18.62 -0.20 0.34
CA SER A 73 17.24 -0.41 -0.09
C SER A 73 16.59 0.93 -0.42
N LEU A 74 15.96 0.99 -1.58
CA LEU A 74 15.11 2.10 -2.01
C LEU A 74 13.65 1.68 -1.84
N ARG A 75 12.89 2.48 -1.10
CA ARG A 75 11.46 2.26 -0.87
C ARG A 75 10.67 3.32 -1.62
N TYR A 76 9.57 2.90 -2.22
CA TYR A 76 8.67 3.79 -2.94
C TYR A 76 7.25 3.28 -2.88
N ASP A 77 6.31 4.21 -2.97
CA ASP A 77 4.89 3.96 -2.81
C ASP A 77 4.17 4.26 -4.11
N LEU A 78 3.32 3.33 -4.55
CA LEU A 78 2.54 3.43 -5.78
C LEU A 78 1.05 3.35 -5.44
N PRO A 79 0.28 4.45 -5.55
CA PRO A 79 -1.17 4.41 -5.30
C PRO A 79 -1.96 3.70 -6.40
N ASN A 80 -1.39 3.61 -7.62
CA ASN A 80 -2.02 2.98 -8.76
C ASN A 80 -1.01 2.16 -9.55
N ASP A 81 -1.51 1.19 -10.30
CA ASP A 81 -0.72 0.45 -11.28
C ASP A 81 -0.20 1.40 -12.37
N GLY A 82 1.00 1.18 -12.84
CA GLY A 82 1.57 2.02 -13.88
C GLY A 82 3.00 1.69 -14.28
N LEU A 83 3.46 2.40 -15.30
CA LEU A 83 4.86 2.33 -15.71
C LEU A 83 5.73 3.08 -14.71
N VAL A 84 6.74 2.41 -14.19
CA VAL A 84 7.70 2.96 -13.23
C VAL A 84 9.09 2.87 -13.81
N ASN A 85 9.83 3.98 -13.74
CA ASN A 85 11.24 4.02 -14.02
C ASN A 85 11.99 4.50 -12.77
N ILE A 86 12.95 3.69 -12.31
CA ILE A 86 13.87 4.07 -11.23
C ILE A 86 15.29 3.99 -11.75
N THR A 87 15.96 5.15 -11.78
CA THR A 87 17.29 5.29 -12.36
C THR A 87 18.24 5.97 -11.38
N ILE A 88 19.47 5.47 -11.33
CA ILE A 88 20.58 6.00 -10.54
C ILE A 88 21.51 6.78 -11.45
N TYR A 89 21.94 7.93 -10.98
CA TYR A 89 22.84 8.84 -11.67
C TYR A 89 24.05 9.16 -10.79
N ASP A 90 25.19 9.43 -11.44
CA ASP A 90 26.33 10.06 -10.79
C ASP A 90 26.14 11.60 -10.70
N MET A 91 27.09 12.27 -10.08
CA MET A 91 27.05 13.73 -9.88
C MET A 91 27.16 14.54 -11.19
N MET A 92 27.57 13.90 -12.28
CA MET A 92 27.62 14.51 -13.61
C MET A 92 26.31 14.32 -14.39
N GLY A 93 25.31 13.65 -13.77
CA GLY A 93 24.04 13.34 -14.41
C GLY A 93 24.08 12.16 -15.37
N LYS A 94 25.17 11.39 -15.39
CA LYS A 94 25.28 10.19 -16.21
C LYS A 94 24.53 9.03 -15.54
N ILE A 95 23.79 8.25 -16.33
CA ILE A 95 23.12 7.05 -15.84
C ILE A 95 24.15 6.01 -15.40
N VAL A 96 24.04 5.60 -14.17
CA VAL A 96 24.82 4.52 -13.55
C VAL A 96 24.08 3.20 -13.70
N LYS A 97 22.84 3.15 -13.23
CA LYS A 97 22.01 1.95 -13.28
C LYS A 97 20.54 2.28 -13.38
N THR A 98 19.82 1.52 -14.19
CA THR A 98 18.35 1.48 -14.16
C THR A 98 17.91 0.28 -13.35
N LEU A 99 17.24 0.53 -12.22
CA LEU A 99 16.79 -0.51 -11.31
C LEU A 99 15.42 -1.07 -11.70
N VAL A 100 14.51 -0.19 -12.11
CA VAL A 100 13.18 -0.54 -12.57
C VAL A 100 12.89 0.19 -13.87
N ASN A 101 12.34 -0.50 -14.84
CA ASN A 101 11.82 0.07 -16.08
C ASN A 101 10.72 -0.83 -16.63
N GLY A 102 9.51 -0.64 -16.14
CA GLY A 102 8.37 -1.47 -16.54
C GLY A 102 7.13 -1.24 -15.71
N SER A 103 6.08 -2.00 -16.04
CA SER A 103 4.81 -1.94 -15.32
C SER A 103 4.94 -2.53 -13.92
N GLN A 104 4.39 -1.84 -12.93
CA GLN A 104 4.34 -2.23 -11.53
C GLN A 104 2.91 -2.09 -11.01
N THR A 105 2.50 -3.00 -10.16
CA THR A 105 1.21 -2.91 -9.45
C THR A 105 1.30 -1.90 -8.32
N ALA A 106 0.14 -1.34 -7.91
CA ALA A 106 0.01 -0.51 -6.73
C ALA A 106 0.58 -1.20 -5.47
N GLY A 107 0.93 -0.41 -4.47
CA GLY A 107 1.41 -0.90 -3.17
C GLY A 107 2.75 -0.30 -2.76
N PHE A 108 3.21 -0.69 -1.57
CA PHE A 108 4.53 -0.36 -1.02
C PHE A 108 5.58 -1.26 -1.64
N LYS A 109 6.58 -0.67 -2.26
CA LYS A 109 7.61 -1.39 -3.00
C LYS A 109 9.00 -1.14 -2.41
N THR A 110 9.86 -2.13 -2.56
CA THR A 110 11.27 -2.02 -2.16
C THR A 110 12.15 -2.66 -3.22
N ILE A 111 13.24 -1.99 -3.56
CA ILE A 111 14.28 -2.53 -4.44
C ILE A 111 15.65 -2.26 -3.85
N GLN A 112 16.57 -3.20 -4.03
CA GLN A 112 17.94 -3.05 -3.54
C GLN A 112 18.88 -2.62 -4.67
N TRP A 113 19.87 -1.82 -4.30
CA TRP A 113 21.03 -1.52 -5.11
C TRP A 113 22.32 -1.94 -4.40
N ASN A 114 23.15 -2.65 -5.13
CA ASN A 114 24.41 -3.22 -4.64
C ASN A 114 25.66 -2.48 -5.17
N ALA A 115 25.55 -1.18 -5.39
CA ALA A 115 26.63 -0.31 -5.87
C ALA A 115 27.27 -0.80 -7.18
N THR A 116 26.47 -1.30 -8.13
CA THR A 116 26.96 -1.68 -9.46
C THR A 116 26.30 -0.86 -10.56
N ASN A 117 26.99 -0.73 -11.70
CA ASN A 117 26.43 -0.12 -12.92
C ASN A 117 25.56 -1.12 -13.72
N ASN A 118 25.07 -0.67 -14.90
CA ASN A 118 24.26 -1.54 -15.78
C ASN A 118 25.01 -2.76 -16.33
N LYS A 119 26.35 -2.76 -16.29
CA LYS A 119 27.17 -3.92 -16.67
C LYS A 119 27.49 -4.82 -15.47
N ASN A 120 26.90 -4.53 -14.28
CA ASN A 120 27.20 -5.19 -13.01
C ASN A 120 28.64 -5.00 -12.50
N GLU A 121 29.34 -3.97 -12.97
CA GLU A 121 30.64 -3.58 -12.47
C GLU A 121 30.49 -2.68 -11.24
N PRO A 122 31.32 -2.86 -10.18
CA PRO A 122 31.28 -1.98 -9.01
C PRO A 122 31.55 -0.52 -9.37
N VAL A 123 30.84 0.38 -8.72
CA VAL A 123 31.05 1.82 -8.88
C VAL A 123 31.86 2.39 -7.72
N SER A 124 32.46 3.56 -7.92
CA SER A 124 33.30 4.22 -6.90
C SER A 124 32.46 4.76 -5.75
N ALA A 125 33.08 4.84 -4.55
CA ALA A 125 32.49 5.59 -3.45
C ALA A 125 32.18 7.03 -3.87
N GLY A 126 31.12 7.60 -3.35
CA GLY A 126 30.72 8.96 -3.66
C GLY A 126 29.24 9.22 -3.49
N LEU A 127 28.83 10.39 -3.96
CA LEU A 127 27.43 10.83 -3.97
C LEU A 127 26.74 10.40 -5.26
N TYR A 128 25.55 9.84 -5.12
CA TYR A 128 24.68 9.42 -6.22
C TYR A 128 23.30 10.04 -6.06
N LEU A 129 22.60 10.22 -7.17
CA LEU A 129 21.20 10.61 -7.21
C LEU A 129 20.38 9.42 -7.71
N TYR A 130 19.22 9.19 -7.13
CA TYR A 130 18.25 8.27 -7.70
C TYR A 130 16.92 8.97 -7.91
N THR A 131 16.26 8.62 -9.00
CA THR A 131 14.98 9.20 -9.39
C THR A 131 13.96 8.11 -9.57
N ILE A 132 12.72 8.44 -9.27
CA ILE A 132 11.53 7.69 -9.70
C ILE A 132 10.72 8.54 -10.66
N GLN A 133 10.20 7.92 -11.68
CA GLN A 133 9.20 8.50 -12.57
C GLN A 133 8.07 7.50 -12.78
N SER A 134 6.82 7.95 -12.56
CA SER A 134 5.60 7.18 -12.83
C SER A 134 4.52 8.15 -13.31
N GLY A 135 4.13 8.05 -14.57
CA GLY A 135 3.26 9.04 -15.20
C GLY A 135 3.82 10.46 -15.07
N ASN A 136 3.04 11.36 -14.47
CA ASN A 136 3.44 12.75 -14.21
C ASN A 136 4.23 12.92 -12.90
N PHE A 137 4.29 11.89 -12.06
CA PHE A 137 5.05 11.94 -10.81
C PHE A 137 6.54 11.76 -11.09
N LYS A 138 7.35 12.66 -10.55
CA LYS A 138 8.80 12.58 -10.60
C LYS A 138 9.40 13.09 -9.31
N GLN A 139 10.26 12.30 -8.70
CA GLN A 139 10.98 12.66 -7.48
C GLN A 139 12.43 12.18 -7.55
N ALA A 140 13.34 12.92 -6.92
CA ALA A 140 14.75 12.59 -6.81
C ALA A 140 15.23 12.67 -5.37
N LYS A 141 16.17 11.80 -5.00
CA LYS A 141 16.86 11.82 -3.72
C LYS A 141 18.34 11.53 -3.89
N LYS A 142 19.13 11.93 -2.89
CA LYS A 142 20.58 11.69 -2.84
C LYS A 142 20.92 10.54 -1.92
N MET A 143 21.98 9.82 -2.22
CA MET A 143 22.55 8.75 -1.40
C MET A 143 24.07 8.78 -1.43
N VAL A 144 24.71 8.30 -0.38
CA VAL A 144 26.17 8.30 -0.21
C VAL A 144 26.66 6.86 -0.10
N LEU A 145 27.49 6.45 -1.05
CA LEU A 145 28.18 5.16 -1.04
C LEU A 145 29.54 5.33 -0.34
N LEU A 146 29.74 4.55 0.70
CA LEU A 146 31.03 4.35 1.35
C LEU A 146 31.79 3.21 0.66
N LYS A 147 33.06 3.10 0.96
CA LYS A 147 33.91 2.02 0.44
C LYS A 147 34.45 1.19 1.59
#